data_93d8b93a5b8726dedeb2d542f9107a01
#
_entry.id   93d8b93a5b8726dedeb2d542f9107a01
#
_cell.length_a   1.000
_cell.length_b   1.000
_cell.length_c   1.000
_cell.angle_alpha   90.00
_cell.angle_beta   90.00
_cell.angle_gamma   90.00
#
_symmetry.space_group_name_H-M   'P 1'
#
loop_
_entity.id
_entity.type
_entity.pdbx_description
1 polymer ?
#
loop_
_entity_poly.entity_id
_entity_poly.type
_entity_poly.pdbx_seq_one_letter_code
_entity_poly.pdbx_strand_id
1 'polypeptide(L)'
;LNYPEIDPVAFSLGPIQVHWYGLTYLVGIGMAWWLARQRAERLGLTKDQVSDLIFYAAVGVILGGRLGYALFYHFDRVLADPLWLLRVWEGGMAFHGGFLGVAVALLFFARKHRLSWLQLGDFVAPLTPLGLGLGRLGNFINGELWGRVSDVPWAMVFPDGGPDPRHPSQLYQFALEGALLFLVLWLFSRKPRPMGSVTGLFLIGYGSLRFLVEFTREPDAHLGLLLGGLSMGQLLSLPMVAVGVALMVWAYRGQNKKQA
;
A
#
# COMPACT_ATOMS: atom_id res chain seq x y z
N LEU A 1 19.25 -19.93 -5.60
CA LEU A 1 18.77 -19.64 -6.97
C LEU A 1 19.35 -18.33 -7.45
N ASN A 2 19.57 -18.17 -8.75
CA ASN A 2 19.87 -16.85 -9.31
C ASN A 2 18.58 -16.09 -9.53
N TYR A 3 18.61 -14.78 -9.22
CA TYR A 3 17.52 -13.89 -9.57
C TYR A 3 17.35 -13.87 -11.10
N PRO A 4 16.12 -13.97 -11.63
CA PRO A 4 15.90 -13.84 -13.07
C PRO A 4 16.26 -12.42 -13.50
N GLU A 5 17.19 -12.25 -14.42
CA GLU A 5 17.56 -10.95 -14.96
C GLU A 5 16.40 -10.40 -15.81
N ILE A 6 15.53 -9.62 -15.17
CA ILE A 6 14.38 -8.98 -15.81
C ILE A 6 14.76 -7.54 -16.14
N ASP A 7 14.64 -7.14 -17.40
CA ASP A 7 14.80 -5.73 -17.77
C ASP A 7 13.71 -4.91 -17.07
N PRO A 8 14.03 -3.92 -16.22
CA PRO A 8 13.06 -3.04 -15.59
C PRO A 8 12.19 -2.27 -16.58
N VAL A 9 12.68 -2.06 -17.80
CA VAL A 9 11.94 -1.42 -18.91
C VAL A 9 11.08 -2.46 -19.61
N ALA A 10 9.76 -2.32 -19.52
CA ALA A 10 8.82 -3.22 -20.20
C ALA A 10 8.83 -3.02 -21.71
N PHE A 11 8.84 -1.77 -22.15
CA PHE A 11 8.97 -1.38 -23.56
C PHE A 11 9.33 0.10 -23.68
N SER A 12 9.85 0.50 -24.87
CA SER A 12 10.19 1.88 -25.18
C SER A 12 9.38 2.40 -26.37
N LEU A 13 8.86 3.62 -26.25
CA LEU A 13 8.17 4.34 -27.31
C LEU A 13 9.01 5.59 -27.66
N GLY A 14 9.97 5.42 -28.55
CA GLY A 14 10.96 6.45 -28.84
C GLY A 14 11.78 6.79 -27.59
N PRO A 15 11.82 8.06 -27.14
CA PRO A 15 12.58 8.45 -25.95
C PRO A 15 11.89 8.09 -24.63
N ILE A 16 10.64 7.64 -24.66
CA ILE A 16 9.85 7.33 -23.46
C ILE A 16 10.03 5.86 -23.12
N GLN A 17 10.57 5.58 -21.94
CA GLN A 17 10.69 4.24 -21.38
C GLN A 17 9.56 3.96 -20.41
N VAL A 18 8.82 2.87 -20.64
CA VAL A 18 7.75 2.40 -19.75
C VAL A 18 8.30 1.28 -18.88
N HIS A 19 8.33 1.51 -17.57
CA HIS A 19 8.87 0.58 -16.59
C HIS A 19 7.78 -0.36 -16.06
N TRP A 20 8.13 -1.62 -15.80
CA TRP A 20 7.25 -2.60 -15.16
C TRP A 20 6.67 -2.11 -13.84
N TYR A 21 7.45 -1.39 -13.05
CA TYR A 21 7.00 -0.81 -11.78
C TYR A 21 5.79 0.10 -11.97
N GLY A 22 5.82 0.99 -12.96
CA GLY A 22 4.67 1.82 -13.31
C GLY A 22 3.46 1.01 -13.78
N LEU A 23 3.69 -0.04 -14.59
CA LEU A 23 2.62 -0.91 -15.08
C LEU A 23 1.96 -1.71 -13.95
N THR A 24 2.72 -2.22 -12.98
CA THR A 24 2.14 -2.93 -11.83
C THR A 24 1.23 -2.03 -11.01
N TYR A 25 1.59 -0.76 -10.82
CA TYR A 25 0.71 0.23 -10.18
C TYR A 25 -0.55 0.53 -10.99
N LEU A 26 -0.42 0.71 -12.30
CA LEU A 26 -1.58 0.92 -13.20
C LEU A 26 -2.54 -0.27 -13.16
N VAL A 27 -2.01 -1.49 -13.19
CA VAL A 27 -2.82 -2.72 -13.06
C VAL A 27 -3.52 -2.74 -11.69
N GLY A 28 -2.81 -2.41 -10.61
CA GLY A 28 -3.37 -2.37 -9.26
C GLY A 28 -4.52 -1.36 -9.12
N ILE A 29 -4.31 -0.15 -9.62
CA ILE A 29 -5.34 0.90 -9.63
C ILE A 29 -6.53 0.49 -10.51
N GLY A 30 -6.26 -0.07 -11.70
CA GLY A 30 -7.30 -0.55 -12.62
C GLY A 30 -8.15 -1.67 -12.01
N MET A 31 -7.53 -2.64 -11.36
CA MET A 31 -8.24 -3.71 -10.63
C MET A 31 -9.07 -3.15 -9.47
N ALA A 32 -8.49 -2.26 -8.66
CA ALA A 32 -9.20 -1.60 -7.57
C ALA A 32 -10.39 -0.80 -8.09
N TRP A 33 -10.23 -0.04 -9.16
CA TRP A 33 -11.29 0.70 -9.83
C TRP A 33 -12.42 -0.21 -10.32
N TRP A 34 -12.07 -1.28 -11.04
CA TRP A 34 -13.06 -2.22 -11.58
C TRP A 34 -13.86 -2.91 -10.47
N LEU A 35 -13.19 -3.40 -9.42
CA LEU A 35 -13.84 -4.04 -8.28
C LEU A 35 -14.65 -3.05 -7.43
N ALA A 36 -14.17 -1.83 -7.25
CA ALA A 36 -14.89 -0.77 -6.57
C ALA A 36 -16.20 -0.43 -7.27
N ARG A 37 -16.20 -0.30 -8.60
CA ARG A 37 -17.42 -0.04 -9.39
C ARG A 37 -18.48 -1.13 -9.23
N GLN A 38 -18.06 -2.40 -9.08
CA GLN A 38 -19.00 -3.50 -8.83
C GLN A 38 -19.66 -3.43 -7.45
N ARG A 39 -19.06 -2.68 -6.51
CA ARG A 39 -19.55 -2.52 -5.14
C ARG A 39 -20.10 -1.12 -4.85
N ALA A 40 -20.28 -0.27 -5.84
CA ALA A 40 -20.69 1.12 -5.68
C ALA A 40 -21.98 1.27 -4.85
N GLU A 41 -22.97 0.40 -5.09
CA GLU A 41 -24.27 0.38 -4.39
C GLU A 41 -24.12 0.21 -2.86
N ARG A 42 -23.03 -0.38 -2.38
CA ARG A 42 -22.80 -0.55 -0.93
C ARG A 42 -22.60 0.77 -0.18
N LEU A 43 -22.18 1.81 -0.90
CA LEU A 43 -22.06 3.17 -0.38
C LEU A 43 -23.24 4.06 -0.80
N GLY A 44 -24.21 3.54 -1.56
CA GLY A 44 -25.25 4.34 -2.18
C GLY A 44 -24.71 5.29 -3.25
N LEU A 45 -23.56 4.94 -3.87
CA LEU A 45 -22.91 5.74 -4.90
C LEU A 45 -23.17 5.17 -6.30
N THR A 46 -23.10 6.04 -7.30
CA THR A 46 -23.05 5.60 -8.71
C THR A 46 -21.66 5.09 -9.06
N LYS A 47 -21.55 4.31 -10.13
CA LYS A 47 -20.25 3.81 -10.64
C LYS A 47 -19.31 4.94 -11.03
N ASP A 48 -19.83 6.08 -11.47
CA ASP A 48 -19.03 7.24 -11.86
C ASP A 48 -18.51 7.98 -10.62
N GLN A 49 -19.31 8.12 -9.57
CA GLN A 49 -18.83 8.64 -8.30
C GLN A 49 -17.72 7.78 -7.67
N VAL A 50 -17.80 6.44 -7.84
CA VAL A 50 -16.72 5.55 -7.42
C VAL A 50 -15.48 5.73 -8.30
N SER A 51 -15.64 6.02 -9.59
CA SER A 51 -14.50 6.36 -10.46
C SER A 51 -13.83 7.66 -10.02
N ASP A 52 -14.61 8.67 -9.61
CA ASP A 52 -14.11 9.91 -9.01
C ASP A 52 -13.31 9.62 -7.73
N LEU A 53 -13.77 8.70 -6.87
CA LEU A 53 -13.04 8.30 -5.66
C LEU A 53 -11.64 7.78 -5.99
N ILE A 54 -11.54 6.87 -6.94
CA ILE A 54 -10.24 6.30 -7.35
C ILE A 54 -9.36 7.37 -8.00
N PHE A 55 -9.95 8.24 -8.82
CA PHE A 55 -9.23 9.38 -9.41
C PHE A 55 -8.68 10.32 -8.33
N TYR A 56 -9.49 10.71 -7.34
CA TYR A 56 -9.04 11.56 -6.23
C TYR A 56 -7.93 10.89 -5.41
N ALA A 57 -8.04 9.57 -5.16
CA ALA A 57 -6.99 8.83 -4.47
C ALA A 57 -5.68 8.83 -5.28
N ALA A 58 -5.73 8.58 -6.58
CA ALA A 58 -4.57 8.59 -7.47
C ALA A 58 -3.90 9.99 -7.52
N VAL A 59 -4.69 11.04 -7.67
CA VAL A 59 -4.20 12.43 -7.62
C VAL A 59 -3.59 12.74 -6.26
N GLY A 60 -4.24 12.27 -5.18
CA GLY A 60 -3.74 12.41 -3.81
C GLY A 60 -2.36 11.76 -3.61
N VAL A 61 -2.15 10.54 -4.14
CA VAL A 61 -0.84 9.87 -4.11
C VAL A 61 0.23 10.73 -4.81
N ILE A 62 -0.06 11.17 -6.04
CA ILE A 62 0.90 11.89 -6.87
C ILE A 62 1.26 13.24 -6.24
N LEU A 63 0.25 14.04 -5.94
CA LEU A 63 0.46 15.38 -5.37
C LEU A 63 1.08 15.29 -3.97
N GLY A 64 0.54 14.44 -3.11
CA GLY A 64 1.04 14.26 -1.77
C GLY A 64 2.47 13.71 -1.77
N GLY A 65 2.76 12.69 -2.58
CA GLY A 65 4.08 12.11 -2.71
C GLY A 65 5.12 13.13 -3.19
N ARG A 66 4.78 13.93 -4.19
CA ARG A 66 5.66 14.96 -4.73
C ARG A 66 5.87 16.12 -3.75
N LEU A 67 4.78 16.62 -3.16
CA LEU A 67 4.86 17.66 -2.12
C LEU A 67 5.67 17.21 -0.91
N GLY A 68 5.42 16.00 -0.43
CA GLY A 68 6.16 15.44 0.69
C GLY A 68 7.65 15.30 0.37
N TYR A 69 8.01 14.80 -0.81
CA TYR A 69 9.40 14.71 -1.24
C TYR A 69 10.07 16.09 -1.31
N ALA A 70 9.39 17.05 -1.92
CA ALA A 70 9.90 18.40 -2.08
C ALA A 70 10.09 19.11 -0.72
N LEU A 71 9.10 19.03 0.17
CA LEU A 71 9.12 19.75 1.44
C LEU A 71 10.08 19.14 2.47
N PHE A 72 10.18 17.79 2.52
CA PHE A 72 10.97 17.12 3.55
C PHE A 72 12.42 16.86 3.13
N TYR A 73 12.69 16.69 1.82
CA TYR A 73 14.01 16.29 1.35
C TYR A 73 14.73 17.32 0.48
N HIS A 74 14.00 18.23 -0.17
CA HIS A 74 14.58 19.17 -1.15
C HIS A 74 13.95 20.57 -1.09
N PHE A 75 13.70 21.06 0.11
CA PHE A 75 13.06 22.36 0.29
C PHE A 75 13.85 23.52 -0.34
N ASP A 76 15.19 23.44 -0.24
CA ASP A 76 16.08 24.43 -0.86
C ASP A 76 15.91 24.52 -2.39
N ARG A 77 15.67 23.36 -3.04
CA ARG A 77 15.42 23.30 -4.48
C ARG A 77 14.08 23.94 -4.87
N VAL A 78 13.07 23.78 -4.01
CA VAL A 78 11.76 24.43 -4.21
C VAL A 78 11.89 25.95 -4.12
N LEU A 79 12.72 26.46 -3.20
CA LEU A 79 12.98 27.91 -3.07
C LEU A 79 13.74 28.46 -4.26
N ALA A 80 14.70 27.69 -4.80
CA ALA A 80 15.50 28.10 -5.97
C ALA A 80 14.73 28.02 -7.30
N ASP A 81 13.88 26.98 -7.47
CA ASP A 81 13.07 26.74 -8.67
C ASP A 81 11.71 26.15 -8.29
N PRO A 82 10.71 26.97 -7.97
CA PRO A 82 9.37 26.49 -7.59
C PRO A 82 8.70 25.63 -8.67
N LEU A 83 9.01 25.85 -9.95
CA LEU A 83 8.45 25.06 -11.06
C LEU A 83 8.98 23.63 -11.09
N TRP A 84 10.10 23.35 -10.42
CA TRP A 84 10.61 22.00 -10.23
C TRP A 84 9.58 21.06 -9.55
N LEU A 85 8.72 21.62 -8.72
CA LEU A 85 7.65 20.85 -8.07
C LEU A 85 6.75 20.13 -9.08
N LEU A 86 6.50 20.73 -10.23
CA LEU A 86 5.65 20.19 -11.29
C LEU A 86 6.35 19.13 -12.15
N ARG A 87 7.68 19.02 -12.07
CA ARG A 87 8.46 18.07 -12.87
C ARG A 87 8.45 16.68 -12.23
N VAL A 88 7.27 16.05 -12.21
CA VAL A 88 7.10 14.71 -11.61
C VAL A 88 7.88 13.63 -12.37
N TRP A 89 8.22 13.85 -13.61
CA TRP A 89 9.03 12.95 -14.45
C TRP A 89 10.52 12.89 -14.06
N GLU A 90 11.01 13.83 -13.26
CA GLU A 90 12.37 13.77 -12.69
C GLU A 90 12.44 12.81 -11.48
N GLY A 91 11.33 12.14 -11.14
CA GLY A 91 11.24 11.25 -9.99
C GLY A 91 11.10 12.02 -8.66
N GLY A 92 11.33 11.29 -7.56
CA GLY A 92 11.25 11.86 -6.22
C GLY A 92 9.82 11.91 -5.67
N MET A 93 9.44 10.82 -4.98
CA MET A 93 8.16 10.66 -4.30
C MET A 93 8.39 10.21 -2.87
N ALA A 94 7.74 10.86 -1.90
CA ALA A 94 7.79 10.46 -0.50
C ALA A 94 6.57 9.60 -0.16
N PHE A 95 6.79 8.42 0.41
CA PHE A 95 5.72 7.52 0.82
C PHE A 95 4.74 8.18 1.80
N HIS A 96 5.25 8.83 2.84
CA HIS A 96 4.41 9.51 3.83
C HIS A 96 3.58 10.64 3.23
N GLY A 97 4.17 11.38 2.29
CA GLY A 97 3.46 12.41 1.54
C GLY A 97 2.31 11.83 0.71
N GLY A 98 2.57 10.74 -0.01
CA GLY A 98 1.55 10.03 -0.79
C GLY A 98 0.42 9.50 0.10
N PHE A 99 0.75 8.89 1.23
CA PHE A 99 -0.22 8.40 2.21
C PHE A 99 -1.12 9.54 2.74
N LEU A 100 -0.53 10.66 3.15
CA LEU A 100 -1.29 11.83 3.61
C LEU A 100 -2.16 12.41 2.50
N GLY A 101 -1.64 12.48 1.27
CA GLY A 101 -2.40 12.94 0.11
C GLY A 101 -3.63 12.10 -0.17
N VAL A 102 -3.51 10.77 -0.11
CA VAL A 102 -4.67 9.86 -0.18
C VAL A 102 -5.63 10.10 0.97
N ALA A 103 -5.14 10.20 2.20
CA ALA A 103 -5.99 10.42 3.36
C ALA A 103 -6.82 11.71 3.23
N VAL A 104 -6.20 12.80 2.77
CA VAL A 104 -6.89 14.07 2.48
C VAL A 104 -7.91 13.92 1.36
N ALA A 105 -7.54 13.25 0.27
CA ALA A 105 -8.46 13.00 -0.86
C ALA A 105 -9.67 12.19 -0.44
N LEU A 106 -9.48 11.13 0.34
CA LEU A 106 -10.57 10.31 0.89
C LEU A 106 -11.45 11.09 1.86
N LEU A 107 -10.86 11.93 2.71
CA LEU A 107 -11.61 12.79 3.64
C LEU A 107 -12.47 13.81 2.88
N PHE A 108 -11.92 14.44 1.85
CA PHE A 108 -12.64 15.35 0.99
C PHE A 108 -13.81 14.63 0.29
N PHE A 109 -13.57 13.46 -0.28
CA PHE A 109 -14.60 12.66 -0.93
C PHE A 109 -15.71 12.25 0.05
N ALA A 110 -15.36 11.79 1.24
CA ALA A 110 -16.33 11.42 2.28
C ALA A 110 -17.25 12.59 2.64
N ARG A 111 -16.67 13.79 2.84
CA ARG A 111 -17.45 15.00 3.12
C ARG A 111 -18.37 15.39 1.97
N LYS A 112 -17.88 15.36 0.73
CA LYS A 112 -18.63 15.69 -0.48
C LYS A 112 -19.88 14.79 -0.63
N HIS A 113 -19.73 13.50 -0.32
CA HIS A 113 -20.79 12.50 -0.49
C HIS A 113 -21.52 12.16 0.83
N ARG A 114 -21.28 12.92 1.92
CA ARG A 114 -21.91 12.72 3.25
C ARG A 114 -21.70 11.30 3.80
N LEU A 115 -20.58 10.69 3.50
CA LEU A 115 -20.17 9.39 4.02
C LEU A 115 -19.40 9.55 5.32
N SER A 116 -19.55 8.61 6.25
CA SER A 116 -18.65 8.55 7.37
C SER A 116 -17.26 8.02 6.93
N TRP A 117 -16.21 8.43 7.66
CA TRP A 117 -14.86 7.96 7.42
C TRP A 117 -14.76 6.43 7.50
N LEU A 118 -15.46 5.81 8.45
CA LEU A 118 -15.47 4.35 8.61
C LEU A 118 -16.22 3.62 7.48
N GLN A 119 -17.31 4.19 6.95
CA GLN A 119 -17.98 3.61 5.78
C GLN A 119 -17.05 3.60 4.57
N LEU A 120 -16.36 4.70 4.33
CA LEU A 120 -15.40 4.79 3.23
C LEU A 120 -14.19 3.88 3.47
N GLY A 121 -13.69 3.80 4.72
CA GLY A 121 -12.63 2.90 5.11
C GLY A 121 -12.98 1.43 4.84
N ASP A 122 -14.16 0.98 5.25
CA ASP A 122 -14.65 -0.39 5.02
C ASP A 122 -14.82 -0.72 3.53
N PHE A 123 -15.10 0.29 2.72
CA PHE A 123 -15.20 0.12 1.27
C PHE A 123 -13.82 0.01 0.61
N VAL A 124 -12.86 0.85 1.01
CA VAL A 124 -11.51 0.92 0.43
C VAL A 124 -10.61 -0.21 0.96
N ALA A 125 -10.76 -0.63 2.21
CA ALA A 125 -9.92 -1.62 2.85
C ALA A 125 -9.71 -2.92 2.03
N PRO A 126 -10.73 -3.54 1.40
CA PRO A 126 -10.53 -4.74 0.58
C PRO A 126 -9.79 -4.49 -0.74
N LEU A 127 -9.67 -3.24 -1.18
CA LEU A 127 -9.02 -2.87 -2.44
C LEU A 127 -7.54 -2.54 -2.24
N THR A 128 -7.18 -2.09 -1.05
CA THR A 128 -5.82 -1.64 -0.70
C THR A 128 -4.75 -2.72 -0.92
N PRO A 129 -4.95 -3.99 -0.53
CA PRO A 129 -3.95 -5.05 -0.73
C PRO A 129 -3.53 -5.27 -2.17
N LEU A 130 -4.41 -4.99 -3.14
CA LEU A 130 -4.09 -5.12 -4.57
C LEU A 130 -2.93 -4.19 -4.96
N GLY A 131 -3.03 -2.92 -4.58
CA GLY A 131 -1.97 -1.95 -4.84
C GLY A 131 -0.68 -2.28 -4.08
N LEU A 132 -0.79 -2.67 -2.81
CA LEU A 132 0.35 -3.08 -1.99
C LEU A 132 1.07 -4.28 -2.61
N GLY A 133 0.34 -5.34 -2.96
CA GLY A 133 0.92 -6.55 -3.53
C GLY A 133 1.58 -6.30 -4.89
N LEU A 134 0.88 -5.62 -5.80
CA LEU A 134 1.43 -5.34 -7.13
C LEU A 134 2.64 -4.39 -7.08
N GLY A 135 2.68 -3.46 -6.13
CA GLY A 135 3.87 -2.67 -5.86
C GLY A 135 5.06 -3.55 -5.44
N ARG A 136 4.84 -4.58 -4.61
CA ARG A 136 5.90 -5.54 -4.22
C ARG A 136 6.37 -6.40 -5.39
N LEU A 137 5.47 -6.78 -6.28
CA LEU A 137 5.85 -7.46 -7.51
C LEU A 137 6.71 -6.55 -8.40
N GLY A 138 6.39 -5.27 -8.48
CA GLY A 138 7.23 -4.27 -9.15
C GLY A 138 8.63 -4.14 -8.53
N ASN A 139 8.73 -4.12 -7.18
CA ASN A 139 10.03 -4.14 -6.49
C ASN A 139 10.83 -5.42 -6.79
N PHE A 140 10.16 -6.58 -6.89
CA PHE A 140 10.82 -7.81 -7.28
C PHE A 140 11.37 -7.73 -8.71
N ILE A 141 10.59 -7.22 -9.67
CA ILE A 141 11.02 -7.04 -11.06
C ILE A 141 12.22 -6.07 -11.17
N ASN A 142 12.26 -5.05 -10.31
CA ASN A 142 13.40 -4.12 -10.23
C ASN A 142 14.62 -4.70 -9.50
N GLY A 143 14.52 -5.89 -8.89
CA GLY A 143 15.60 -6.48 -8.10
C GLY A 143 15.91 -5.73 -6.80
N GLU A 144 14.97 -4.95 -6.26
CA GLU A 144 15.16 -4.10 -5.08
C GLU A 144 14.37 -4.58 -3.86
N LEU A 145 14.73 -4.11 -2.66
CA LEU A 145 14.06 -4.42 -1.38
C LEU A 145 14.04 -5.92 -1.05
N TRP A 146 15.12 -6.62 -1.37
CA TRP A 146 15.32 -8.02 -0.99
C TRP A 146 15.35 -8.23 0.53
N GLY A 147 15.35 -9.49 0.94
CA GLY A 147 15.39 -9.88 2.34
C GLY A 147 16.81 -10.15 2.85
N ARG A 148 16.85 -10.63 4.09
CA ARG A 148 18.09 -11.05 4.77
C ARG A 148 18.74 -12.21 4.03
N VAL A 149 20.06 -12.37 4.25
CA VAL A 149 20.79 -13.56 3.82
C VAL A 149 20.15 -14.81 4.42
N SER A 150 20.03 -15.86 3.60
CA SER A 150 19.36 -17.10 3.99
C SER A 150 19.83 -18.27 3.15
N ASP A 151 19.76 -19.47 3.73
CA ASP A 151 20.10 -20.76 3.13
C ASP A 151 18.86 -21.56 2.70
N VAL A 152 17.66 -20.99 2.77
CA VAL A 152 16.44 -21.68 2.31
C VAL A 152 16.56 -22.07 0.83
N PRO A 153 15.96 -23.19 0.40
CA PRO A 153 16.12 -23.71 -0.96
C PRO A 153 15.72 -22.75 -2.08
N TRP A 154 14.87 -21.76 -1.79
CA TRP A 154 14.41 -20.74 -2.73
C TRP A 154 15.04 -19.36 -2.54
N ALA A 155 16.07 -19.25 -1.68
CA ALA A 155 16.84 -18.01 -1.56
C ALA A 155 17.49 -17.65 -2.90
N MET A 156 17.55 -16.37 -3.20
CA MET A 156 18.00 -15.83 -4.49
C MET A 156 19.19 -14.90 -4.32
N VAL A 157 20.13 -14.95 -5.24
CA VAL A 157 21.23 -13.97 -5.36
C VAL A 157 20.70 -12.82 -6.21
N PHE A 158 20.53 -11.66 -5.59
CA PHE A 158 20.06 -10.44 -6.26
C PHE A 158 21.24 -9.63 -6.81
N PRO A 159 21.11 -8.96 -7.97
CA PRO A 159 22.22 -8.24 -8.62
C PRO A 159 22.92 -7.25 -7.70
N ASP A 160 22.16 -6.43 -6.96
CA ASP A 160 22.68 -5.41 -6.06
C ASP A 160 22.68 -5.87 -4.59
N GLY A 161 22.32 -7.14 -4.33
CA GLY A 161 22.21 -7.72 -2.98
C GLY A 161 23.53 -8.30 -2.43
N GLY A 162 24.61 -8.27 -3.20
CA GLY A 162 25.86 -8.96 -2.91
C GLY A 162 25.84 -10.44 -3.32
N PRO A 163 26.90 -11.20 -3.01
CA PRO A 163 27.08 -12.57 -3.49
C PRO A 163 26.21 -13.60 -2.76
N ASP A 164 25.67 -13.25 -1.59
CA ASP A 164 24.96 -14.18 -0.73
C ASP A 164 23.50 -14.35 -1.14
N PRO A 165 22.94 -15.59 -1.09
CA PRO A 165 21.53 -15.83 -1.32
C PRO A 165 20.67 -15.14 -0.23
N ARG A 166 19.54 -14.55 -0.64
CA ARG A 166 18.64 -13.78 0.22
C ARG A 166 17.20 -14.21 0.07
N HIS A 167 16.39 -13.96 1.08
CA HIS A 167 14.94 -14.14 0.97
C HIS A 167 14.35 -13.23 -0.12
N PRO A 168 13.54 -13.75 -1.06
CA PRO A 168 12.73 -12.93 -1.96
C PRO A 168 11.54 -12.32 -1.19
N SER A 169 11.83 -11.43 -0.24
CA SER A 169 10.85 -10.87 0.69
C SER A 169 9.73 -10.10 -0.02
N GLN A 170 9.99 -9.57 -1.20
CA GLN A 170 8.99 -8.92 -2.06
C GLN A 170 7.88 -9.91 -2.44
N LEU A 171 8.23 -11.17 -2.79
CA LEU A 171 7.27 -12.20 -3.13
C LEU A 171 6.45 -12.66 -1.92
N TYR A 172 7.06 -12.69 -0.72
CA TYR A 172 6.32 -12.98 0.52
C TYR A 172 5.30 -11.88 0.82
N GLN A 173 5.69 -10.62 0.65
CA GLN A 173 4.79 -9.48 0.82
C GLN A 173 3.67 -9.49 -0.22
N PHE A 174 3.97 -9.79 -1.49
CA PHE A 174 2.96 -9.97 -2.53
C PHE A 174 1.96 -11.06 -2.15
N ALA A 175 2.43 -12.23 -1.73
CA ALA A 175 1.57 -13.36 -1.38
C ALA A 175 0.73 -13.10 -0.13
N LEU A 176 1.32 -12.55 0.92
CA LEU A 176 0.68 -12.39 2.23
C LEU A 176 -0.07 -11.06 2.36
N GLU A 177 0.64 -9.93 2.17
CA GLU A 177 0.07 -8.57 2.33
C GLU A 177 -0.80 -8.17 1.11
N GLY A 178 -0.54 -8.76 -0.05
CA GLY A 178 -1.32 -8.58 -1.27
C GLY A 178 -2.42 -9.63 -1.40
N ALA A 179 -2.09 -10.82 -1.94
CA ALA A 179 -3.07 -11.81 -2.39
C ALA A 179 -3.90 -12.40 -1.24
N LEU A 180 -3.27 -12.91 -0.17
CA LEU A 180 -3.97 -13.51 0.96
C LEU A 180 -4.85 -12.49 1.67
N LEU A 181 -4.32 -11.32 2.00
CA LEU A 181 -5.06 -10.28 2.68
C LEU A 181 -6.25 -9.78 1.84
N PHE A 182 -6.05 -9.60 0.53
CA PHE A 182 -7.13 -9.30 -0.40
C PHE A 182 -8.24 -10.34 -0.32
N LEU A 183 -7.89 -11.62 -0.43
CA LEU A 183 -8.85 -12.72 -0.40
C LEU A 183 -9.66 -12.74 0.90
N VAL A 184 -8.98 -12.62 2.05
CA VAL A 184 -9.61 -12.59 3.37
C VAL A 184 -10.60 -11.43 3.48
N LEU A 185 -10.18 -10.21 3.14
CA LEU A 185 -11.03 -9.02 3.22
C LEU A 185 -12.18 -9.06 2.21
N TRP A 186 -11.91 -9.56 1.00
CA TRP A 186 -12.92 -9.69 -0.04
C TRP A 186 -14.02 -10.66 0.36
N LEU A 187 -13.64 -11.82 0.90
CA LEU A 187 -14.59 -12.84 1.38
C LEU A 187 -15.33 -12.36 2.62
N PHE A 188 -14.64 -11.76 3.59
CA PHE A 188 -15.26 -11.23 4.80
C PHE A 188 -16.30 -10.15 4.49
N SER A 189 -15.96 -9.24 3.58
CA SER A 189 -16.83 -8.14 3.18
C SER A 189 -17.91 -8.51 2.15
N ARG A 190 -18.05 -9.79 1.74
CA ARG A 190 -19.16 -10.22 0.85
C ARG A 190 -20.54 -10.00 1.50
N LYS A 191 -20.64 -10.25 2.79
CA LYS A 191 -21.85 -10.03 3.58
C LYS A 191 -21.80 -8.66 4.26
N PRO A 192 -22.95 -8.00 4.50
CA PRO A 192 -22.98 -6.80 5.33
C PRO A 192 -22.30 -7.05 6.69
N ARG A 193 -21.48 -6.11 7.08
CA ARG A 193 -20.72 -6.18 8.34
C ARG A 193 -20.93 -4.91 9.15
N PRO A 194 -20.72 -4.95 10.49
CA PRO A 194 -20.74 -3.74 11.31
C PRO A 194 -19.76 -2.72 10.77
N MET A 195 -20.17 -1.45 10.73
CA MET A 195 -19.31 -0.35 10.28
C MET A 195 -18.01 -0.28 11.09
N GLY A 196 -16.88 -0.20 10.40
CA GLY A 196 -15.53 -0.21 10.96
C GLY A 196 -14.91 -1.62 11.06
N SER A 197 -15.68 -2.70 10.90
CA SER A 197 -15.15 -4.06 11.06
C SER A 197 -14.26 -4.52 9.92
N VAL A 198 -14.52 -4.08 8.68
CA VAL A 198 -13.67 -4.43 7.54
C VAL A 198 -12.34 -3.66 7.61
N THR A 199 -12.39 -2.39 8.00
CA THR A 199 -11.20 -1.58 8.28
C THR A 199 -10.40 -2.17 9.45
N GLY A 200 -11.09 -2.59 10.54
CA GLY A 200 -10.46 -3.25 11.66
C GLY A 200 -9.74 -4.54 11.26
N LEU A 201 -10.40 -5.38 10.44
CA LEU A 201 -9.79 -6.61 9.93
C LEU A 201 -8.58 -6.34 9.02
N PHE A 202 -8.63 -5.27 8.19
CA PHE A 202 -7.49 -4.85 7.40
C PHE A 202 -6.30 -4.46 8.29
N LEU A 203 -6.52 -3.65 9.32
CA LEU A 203 -5.45 -3.22 10.23
C LEU A 203 -4.83 -4.40 10.99
N ILE A 204 -5.65 -5.34 11.47
CA ILE A 204 -5.18 -6.57 12.11
C ILE A 204 -4.39 -7.41 11.11
N GLY A 205 -4.99 -7.71 9.96
CA GLY A 205 -4.40 -8.60 8.96
C GLY A 205 -3.10 -8.03 8.41
N TYR A 206 -3.11 -6.79 7.92
CA TYR A 206 -1.91 -6.15 7.38
C TYR A 206 -0.82 -6.01 8.45
N GLY A 207 -1.17 -5.49 9.64
CA GLY A 207 -0.20 -5.32 10.73
C GLY A 207 0.44 -6.65 11.15
N SER A 208 -0.36 -7.71 11.29
CA SER A 208 0.17 -9.05 11.66
C SER A 208 1.05 -9.65 10.56
N LEU A 209 0.61 -9.61 9.30
CA LEU A 209 1.36 -10.14 8.17
C LEU A 209 2.65 -9.35 7.95
N ARG A 210 2.58 -8.02 8.05
CA ARG A 210 3.74 -7.14 7.97
C ARG A 210 4.75 -7.44 9.08
N PHE A 211 4.29 -7.61 10.33
CA PHE A 211 5.15 -7.98 11.45
C PHE A 211 5.89 -9.30 11.19
N LEU A 212 5.19 -10.31 10.65
CA LEU A 212 5.78 -11.61 10.34
C LEU A 212 6.79 -11.53 9.19
N VAL A 213 6.43 -10.87 8.08
CA VAL A 213 7.35 -10.76 6.93
C VAL A 213 8.61 -9.99 7.28
N GLU A 214 8.54 -9.06 8.22
CA GLU A 214 9.70 -8.27 8.64
C GLU A 214 10.86 -9.10 9.19
N PHE A 215 10.61 -10.30 9.71
CA PHE A 215 11.69 -11.22 10.11
C PHE A 215 12.55 -11.70 8.93
N THR A 216 12.01 -11.68 7.72
CA THR A 216 12.72 -12.08 6.49
C THR A 216 13.30 -10.89 5.72
N ARG A 217 12.91 -9.65 6.07
CA ARG A 217 13.40 -8.44 5.41
C ARG A 217 14.78 -8.02 5.93
N GLU A 218 15.58 -7.45 5.05
CA GLU A 218 16.73 -6.68 5.46
C GLU A 218 16.25 -5.40 6.17
N PRO A 219 16.70 -5.12 7.41
CA PRO A 219 16.38 -3.86 8.08
C PRO A 219 16.91 -2.67 7.28
N ASP A 220 16.21 -1.55 7.33
CA ASP A 220 16.66 -0.31 6.70
C ASP A 220 18.02 0.10 7.26
N ALA A 221 19.04 0.23 6.40
CA ALA A 221 20.43 0.40 6.80
C ALA A 221 20.69 1.60 7.73
N HIS A 222 19.87 2.66 7.62
CA HIS A 222 19.97 3.88 8.43
C HIS A 222 19.26 3.79 9.79
N LEU A 223 18.37 2.81 10.01
CA LEU A 223 17.62 2.64 11.26
C LEU A 223 18.06 1.42 12.06
N GLY A 224 18.46 0.33 11.38
CA GLY A 224 18.82 -0.93 12.01
C GLY A 224 17.67 -1.54 12.81
N LEU A 225 18.04 -2.23 13.89
CA LEU A 225 17.09 -2.72 14.90
C LEU A 225 16.96 -1.71 16.04
N LEU A 226 15.74 -1.46 16.44
CA LEU A 226 15.35 -0.46 17.46
C LEU A 226 15.04 -1.14 18.81
N LEU A 227 14.15 -0.55 19.60
CA LEU A 227 13.72 -1.02 20.91
C LEU A 227 13.36 -2.53 20.91
N GLY A 228 14.04 -3.28 21.80
CA GLY A 228 13.79 -4.71 21.95
C GLY A 228 14.24 -5.59 20.78
N GLY A 229 15.11 -5.08 19.89
CA GLY A 229 15.58 -5.82 18.72
C GLY A 229 14.54 -5.89 17.60
N LEU A 230 13.53 -5.05 17.62
CA LEU A 230 12.48 -4.95 16.60
C LEU A 230 12.89 -3.94 15.50
N SER A 231 12.47 -4.20 14.28
CA SER A 231 12.59 -3.24 13.20
C SER A 231 11.52 -2.14 13.31
N MET A 232 11.71 -1.01 12.60
CA MET A 232 10.69 0.04 12.50
C MET A 232 9.36 -0.50 11.95
N GLY A 233 9.41 -1.41 10.97
CA GLY A 233 8.20 -2.04 10.42
C GLY A 233 7.42 -2.85 11.45
N GLN A 234 8.12 -3.57 12.35
CA GLN A 234 7.49 -4.30 13.44
C GLN A 234 6.89 -3.36 14.49
N LEU A 235 7.62 -2.33 14.90
CA LEU A 235 7.13 -1.34 15.86
C LEU A 235 5.88 -0.60 15.39
N LEU A 236 5.80 -0.25 14.10
CA LEU A 236 4.61 0.39 13.51
C LEU A 236 3.44 -0.58 13.32
N SER A 237 3.71 -1.86 13.18
CA SER A 237 2.68 -2.88 13.03
C SER A 237 1.90 -3.13 14.31
N LEU A 238 2.54 -3.05 15.47
CA LEU A 238 1.89 -3.29 16.77
C LEU A 238 0.72 -2.34 17.06
N PRO A 239 0.86 -1.00 16.96
CA PRO A 239 -0.25 -0.10 17.15
C PRO A 239 -1.35 -0.28 16.10
N MET A 240 -1.01 -0.65 14.86
CA MET A 240 -2.01 -0.96 13.83
C MET A 240 -2.89 -2.14 14.26
N VAL A 241 -2.30 -3.23 14.73
CA VAL A 241 -3.03 -4.39 15.24
C VAL A 241 -3.89 -4.00 16.43
N ALA A 242 -3.35 -3.25 17.38
CA ALA A 242 -4.09 -2.80 18.57
C ALA A 242 -5.32 -1.94 18.20
N VAL A 243 -5.15 -0.97 17.31
CA VAL A 243 -6.25 -0.14 16.79
C VAL A 243 -7.26 -0.98 16.01
N GLY A 244 -6.79 -1.92 15.21
CA GLY A 244 -7.66 -2.84 14.46
C GLY A 244 -8.53 -3.69 15.38
N VAL A 245 -7.95 -4.25 16.45
CA VAL A 245 -8.68 -5.03 17.47
C VAL A 245 -9.70 -4.14 18.19
N ALA A 246 -9.29 -2.95 18.63
CA ALA A 246 -10.19 -2.00 19.29
C ALA A 246 -11.39 -1.62 18.40
N LEU A 247 -11.12 -1.36 17.12
CA LEU A 247 -12.15 -1.03 16.14
C LEU A 247 -13.09 -2.20 15.88
N MET A 248 -12.58 -3.41 15.78
CA MET A 248 -13.37 -4.63 15.63
C MET A 248 -14.29 -4.85 16.83
N VAL A 249 -13.75 -4.75 18.04
CA VAL A 249 -14.53 -4.90 19.28
C VAL A 249 -15.60 -3.82 19.37
N TRP A 250 -15.28 -2.58 19.07
CA TRP A 250 -16.23 -1.47 19.06
C TRP A 250 -17.37 -1.69 18.06
N ALA A 251 -17.05 -2.10 16.83
CA ALA A 251 -18.01 -2.36 15.76
C ALA A 251 -19.06 -3.41 16.16
N TYR A 252 -18.62 -4.51 16.75
CA TYR A 252 -19.53 -5.60 17.15
C TYR A 252 -20.29 -5.32 18.46
N ARG A 253 -19.69 -4.62 19.43
CA ARG A 253 -20.42 -4.17 20.62
C ARG A 253 -21.54 -3.18 20.30
N GLY A 254 -21.35 -2.32 19.31
CA GLY A 254 -22.36 -1.37 18.84
C GLY A 254 -23.57 -2.05 18.19
N GLN A 255 -23.40 -3.21 17.55
CA GLN A 255 -24.53 -3.99 16.98
C GLN A 255 -25.38 -4.63 18.06
N ASN A 256 -24.77 -5.25 19.07
CA ASN A 256 -25.51 -5.92 20.14
C ASN A 256 -26.43 -4.97 20.92
N LYS A 257 -26.03 -3.70 21.07
CA LYS A 257 -26.86 -2.66 21.72
C LYS A 257 -28.05 -2.19 20.87
N LYS A 258 -28.07 -2.42 19.56
CA LYS A 258 -29.20 -2.04 18.68
C LYS A 258 -30.22 -3.17 18.51
N GLN A 259 -29.87 -4.38 18.94
CA GLN A 259 -30.72 -5.58 18.87
C GLN A 259 -31.36 -5.91 20.23
N ALA A 260 -30.86 -5.35 21.34
CA ALA A 260 -31.45 -5.38 22.67
C ALA A 260 -32.34 -4.12 22.92
#